data_2d5e8d436a9deac63f60db9233cf34e4
#
_entry.id   2d5e8d436a9deac63f60db9233cf34e4
#
_cell.length_a   1.000
_cell.length_b   1.000
_cell.length_c   1.000
_cell.angle_alpha   90.00
_cell.angle_beta   90.00
_cell.angle_gamma   90.00
#
_symmetry.space_group_name_H-M   'P 1'
#
loop_
_entity.id
_entity.type
_entity.pdbx_description
1 polymer ?
#
loop_
_entity_poly.entity_id
_entity_poly.type
_entity_poly.pdbx_seq_one_letter_code
_entity_poly.pdbx_strand_id
1 'polypeptide(L)'
;MTVTRAPARSAPVTSRPGLAAARLLRLELRHNAMLWMMPVAVALFWVTAERKIMATPPLWSLRAAGLQPDAVLAFASPVAGAAAWMGSRESRRRTTDLVNITARPRPVRLLATWAATTCWALVAYLVCVAVVYAVTAQQATWGGPLWWPAVVAAASLPAVSALGFAAGTLVPSRFTAPLVTIAAFFVLALSTQLINGSQSYWQISPVVAAPWDIGPDPGAGTFYPYQPDLPIAQVMFLTGLTVAVLGALTLSTGAGARSLRRSAVAVTAAGLLAAGTAVALAGTGRLDRHGMIAIPALHDAASDRPLRYTPVCSHTAIPVCLNPAYASYLPATAAALAPTLDQIAGLPGAPARISQAAVTYRQGPGNSVGFGLAGLPLSGVPPVFHLLLPVELPGPAVTTTEQASQVRSIIGPSIIASVTGDGPGASQAQHAVTTALLMAARAVPSHLLPPGTPTAGNSVPGPPPVAGADGEPYVGAAPGSPAYAAAQRFAALPAAARRGWLVRHFAALRAGRLSLGQLP
;
A
#
# COMPACT_ATOMS: atom_id res chain seq x y z
N MET A 1 20.53 -64.43 58.47
CA MET A 1 21.12 -63.09 58.29
C MET A 1 20.74 -62.59 56.92
N THR A 2 19.69 -61.78 56.86
CA THR A 2 19.18 -61.19 55.63
C THR A 2 19.74 -59.75 55.51
N VAL A 3 20.68 -59.54 54.58
CA VAL A 3 21.31 -58.28 54.34
C VAL A 3 20.35 -57.43 53.49
N THR A 4 19.69 -56.50 54.14
CA THR A 4 18.82 -55.48 53.47
C THR A 4 19.71 -54.42 52.76
N ARG A 5 19.84 -54.53 51.43
CA ARG A 5 20.52 -53.50 50.61
C ARG A 5 19.69 -52.26 50.62
N ALA A 6 20.22 -51.16 51.18
CA ALA A 6 19.62 -49.83 51.09
C ALA A 6 19.56 -49.37 49.59
N PRO A 7 18.45 -48.81 49.15
CA PRO A 7 18.35 -48.31 47.77
C PRO A 7 19.34 -47.15 47.56
N ALA A 8 20.19 -47.29 46.53
CA ALA A 8 21.11 -46.23 46.10
C ALA A 8 20.31 -44.99 45.75
N ARG A 9 20.51 -43.90 46.52
CA ARG A 9 19.99 -42.57 46.18
C ARG A 9 20.62 -42.16 44.86
N SER A 10 19.84 -42.25 43.78
CA SER A 10 20.20 -41.64 42.51
C SER A 10 20.43 -40.12 42.70
N ALA A 11 21.65 -39.68 42.48
CA ALA A 11 22.00 -38.27 42.51
C ALA A 11 21.05 -37.46 41.58
N PRO A 12 20.53 -36.29 42.01
CA PRO A 12 19.67 -35.49 41.16
C PRO A 12 20.48 -35.05 39.94
N VAL A 13 20.08 -35.53 38.78
CA VAL A 13 20.62 -35.02 37.48
C VAL A 13 20.17 -33.58 37.37
N THR A 14 21.03 -32.66 37.75
CA THR A 14 20.83 -31.21 37.57
C THR A 14 20.96 -30.87 36.08
N SER A 15 19.97 -31.26 35.30
CA SER A 15 19.85 -30.80 33.93
C SER A 15 19.58 -29.28 33.97
N ARG A 16 20.48 -28.47 33.40
CA ARG A 16 20.31 -27.03 33.24
C ARG A 16 18.97 -26.79 32.56
N PRO A 17 18.02 -26.02 33.16
CA PRO A 17 16.64 -25.94 32.69
C PRO A 17 16.56 -25.43 31.23
N GLY A 18 17.47 -24.56 30.79
CA GLY A 18 17.54 -24.05 29.41
C GLY A 18 17.85 -25.11 28.36
N LEU A 19 18.80 -26.04 28.63
CA LEU A 19 19.14 -27.12 27.70
C LEU A 19 17.98 -28.10 27.48
N ALA A 20 17.20 -28.31 28.53
CA ALA A 20 16.03 -29.19 28.46
C ALA A 20 14.87 -28.55 27.67
N ALA A 21 14.66 -27.23 27.78
CA ALA A 21 13.67 -26.49 26.96
C ALA A 21 14.08 -26.46 25.46
N ALA A 22 15.36 -26.23 25.17
CA ALA A 22 15.89 -26.25 23.82
C ALA A 22 15.74 -27.61 23.12
N ARG A 23 15.97 -28.69 23.86
CA ARG A 23 15.74 -30.07 23.34
C ARG A 23 14.27 -30.33 23.03
N LEU A 24 13.37 -29.86 23.88
CA LEU A 24 11.92 -29.98 23.65
C LEU A 24 11.50 -29.19 22.41
N LEU A 25 11.93 -27.93 22.28
CA LEU A 25 11.65 -27.10 21.12
C LEU A 25 12.16 -27.73 19.82
N ARG A 26 13.39 -28.26 19.84
CA ARG A 26 13.97 -28.99 18.68
C ARG A 26 13.14 -30.20 18.27
N LEU A 27 12.61 -30.95 19.25
CA LEU A 27 11.73 -32.08 18.98
C LEU A 27 10.40 -31.62 18.36
N GLU A 28 9.78 -30.60 18.95
CA GLU A 28 8.54 -30.04 18.44
C GLU A 28 8.70 -29.43 17.02
N LEU A 29 9.82 -28.77 16.72
CA LEU A 29 10.13 -28.28 15.37
C LEU A 29 10.15 -29.39 14.32
N ARG A 30 10.69 -30.57 14.66
CA ARG A 30 10.78 -31.72 13.73
C ARG A 30 9.44 -32.39 13.45
N HIS A 31 8.50 -32.35 14.40
CA HIS A 31 7.21 -33.05 14.32
C HIS A 31 6.00 -32.13 14.28
N ASN A 32 6.21 -30.86 13.85
CA ASN A 32 5.16 -29.86 13.81
C ASN A 32 4.31 -29.98 12.54
N ALA A 33 2.99 -29.87 12.68
CA ALA A 33 2.08 -29.87 11.53
C ALA A 33 2.30 -28.69 10.58
N MET A 34 2.82 -27.56 11.08
CA MET A 34 3.11 -26.40 10.25
C MET A 34 4.17 -26.69 9.19
N LEU A 35 5.09 -27.64 9.42
CA LEU A 35 6.05 -28.08 8.42
C LEU A 35 5.38 -28.56 7.12
N TRP A 36 4.23 -29.25 7.25
CA TRP A 36 3.44 -29.72 6.11
C TRP A 36 2.50 -28.65 5.55
N MET A 37 2.07 -27.70 6.38
CA MET A 37 1.24 -26.58 5.95
C MET A 37 2.06 -25.44 5.31
N MET A 38 3.37 -25.39 5.55
CA MET A 38 4.26 -24.35 5.01
C MET A 38 4.23 -24.27 3.48
N PRO A 39 4.35 -25.39 2.72
CA PRO A 39 4.23 -25.34 1.26
C PRO A 39 2.86 -24.80 0.79
N VAL A 40 1.79 -25.15 1.52
CA VAL A 40 0.43 -24.68 1.19
C VAL A 40 0.32 -23.17 1.41
N ALA A 41 0.82 -22.64 2.53
CA ALA A 41 0.81 -21.20 2.81
C ALA A 41 1.67 -20.42 1.80
N VAL A 42 2.85 -20.95 1.45
CA VAL A 42 3.72 -20.36 0.42
C VAL A 42 3.03 -20.39 -0.96
N ALA A 43 2.45 -21.53 -1.36
CA ALA A 43 1.73 -21.63 -2.63
C ALA A 43 0.54 -20.66 -2.67
N LEU A 44 -0.21 -20.53 -1.57
CA LEU A 44 -1.31 -19.58 -1.47
C LEU A 44 -0.81 -18.15 -1.64
N PHE A 45 0.28 -17.78 -0.97
CA PHE A 45 0.91 -16.47 -1.13
C PHE A 45 1.32 -16.20 -2.58
N TRP A 46 1.99 -17.15 -3.25
CA TRP A 46 2.40 -17.00 -4.65
C TRP A 46 1.22 -16.85 -5.61
N VAL A 47 0.14 -17.58 -5.39
CA VAL A 47 -1.04 -17.53 -6.27
C VAL A 47 -1.88 -16.29 -6.06
N THR A 48 -2.04 -15.83 -4.81
CA THR A 48 -2.99 -14.75 -4.46
C THR A 48 -2.32 -13.39 -4.27
N ALA A 49 -1.10 -13.35 -3.76
CA ALA A 49 -0.43 -12.13 -3.34
C ALA A 49 0.71 -11.71 -4.28
N GLU A 50 1.62 -12.61 -4.59
CA GLU A 50 2.85 -12.27 -5.32
C GLU A 50 2.57 -11.67 -6.69
N ARG A 51 1.71 -12.29 -7.49
CA ARG A 51 1.38 -11.80 -8.83
C ARG A 51 0.82 -10.38 -8.80
N LYS A 52 -0.02 -10.10 -7.80
CA LYS A 52 -0.63 -8.78 -7.62
C LYS A 52 0.43 -7.75 -7.21
N ILE A 53 1.28 -8.08 -6.24
CA ILE A 53 2.36 -7.22 -5.77
C ILE A 53 3.38 -6.95 -6.89
N MET A 54 3.76 -7.97 -7.66
CA MET A 54 4.73 -7.83 -8.75
C MET A 54 4.16 -7.12 -9.98
N ALA A 55 2.84 -7.13 -10.18
CA ALA A 55 2.19 -6.34 -11.22
C ALA A 55 2.22 -4.84 -10.95
N THR A 56 2.43 -4.43 -9.69
CA THR A 56 2.57 -3.01 -9.33
C THR A 56 3.94 -2.45 -9.75
N PRO A 57 4.03 -1.12 -9.95
CA PRO A 57 5.32 -0.48 -10.19
C PRO A 57 6.38 -0.85 -9.15
N PRO A 58 7.65 -0.90 -9.52
CA PRO A 58 8.74 -1.29 -8.62
C PRO A 58 9.12 -0.16 -7.65
N LEU A 59 8.12 0.38 -6.97
CA LEU A 59 8.28 1.35 -5.88
C LEU A 59 8.25 0.60 -4.53
N TRP A 60 9.22 0.88 -3.69
CA TRP A 60 9.33 0.22 -2.38
C TRP A 60 8.09 0.41 -1.52
N SER A 61 7.55 1.64 -1.47
CA SER A 61 6.35 1.97 -0.70
C SER A 61 5.13 1.18 -1.18
N LEU A 62 4.92 1.12 -2.49
CA LEU A 62 3.75 0.47 -3.09
C LEU A 62 3.78 -1.05 -2.91
N ARG A 63 4.93 -1.69 -3.21
CA ARG A 63 5.07 -3.15 -3.05
C ARG A 63 5.03 -3.58 -1.59
N ALA A 64 5.62 -2.80 -0.69
CA ALA A 64 5.56 -3.09 0.73
C ALA A 64 4.14 -2.89 1.30
N ALA A 65 3.43 -1.84 0.89
CA ALA A 65 2.05 -1.60 1.30
C ALA A 65 1.12 -2.74 0.82
N GLY A 66 1.29 -3.23 -0.42
CA GLY A 66 0.56 -4.39 -0.93
C GLY A 66 0.94 -5.69 -0.23
N LEU A 67 2.21 -5.85 0.13
CA LEU A 67 2.71 -7.05 0.81
C LEU A 67 2.02 -7.28 2.16
N GLN A 68 1.76 -6.25 2.96
CA GLN A 68 1.21 -6.39 4.30
C GLN A 68 -0.16 -7.08 4.31
N PRO A 69 -1.23 -6.57 3.68
CA PRO A 69 -2.55 -7.18 3.71
C PRO A 69 -2.57 -8.54 3.02
N ASP A 70 -1.94 -8.65 1.86
CA ASP A 70 -1.98 -9.85 1.05
C ASP A 70 -1.23 -11.01 1.72
N ALA A 71 -0.07 -10.73 2.35
CA ALA A 71 0.66 -11.74 3.12
C ALA A 71 -0.09 -12.14 4.40
N VAL A 72 -0.69 -11.18 5.12
CA VAL A 72 -1.49 -11.51 6.31
C VAL A 72 -2.63 -12.43 5.94
N LEU A 73 -3.40 -12.14 4.89
CA LEU A 73 -4.52 -12.98 4.46
C LEU A 73 -4.05 -14.37 3.99
N ALA A 74 -2.93 -14.45 3.29
CA ALA A 74 -2.39 -15.71 2.78
C ALA A 74 -1.85 -16.62 3.89
N PHE A 75 -1.18 -16.06 4.91
CA PHE A 75 -0.52 -16.83 5.96
C PHE A 75 -1.38 -17.02 7.21
N ALA A 76 -2.15 -16.00 7.63
CA ALA A 76 -2.84 -16.03 8.92
C ALA A 76 -3.83 -17.19 9.05
N SER A 77 -4.62 -17.45 8.00
CA SER A 77 -5.64 -18.51 8.01
C SER A 77 -5.04 -19.91 8.15
N PRO A 78 -4.08 -20.37 7.32
CA PRO A 78 -3.46 -21.67 7.47
C PRO A 78 -2.64 -21.78 8.76
N VAL A 79 -2.00 -20.70 9.22
CA VAL A 79 -1.26 -20.67 10.49
C VAL A 79 -2.20 -20.85 11.68
N ALA A 80 -3.32 -20.15 11.72
CA ALA A 80 -4.32 -20.31 12.77
C ALA A 80 -4.87 -21.74 12.84
N GLY A 81 -5.19 -22.33 11.68
CA GLY A 81 -5.65 -23.72 11.57
C GLY A 81 -4.62 -24.75 12.01
N ALA A 82 -3.38 -24.61 11.55
CA ALA A 82 -2.27 -25.49 11.95
C ALA A 82 -2.01 -25.39 13.47
N ALA A 83 -2.06 -24.17 14.02
CA ALA A 83 -1.92 -23.95 15.46
C ALA A 83 -3.07 -24.58 16.25
N ALA A 84 -4.31 -24.46 15.79
CA ALA A 84 -5.46 -25.13 16.42
C ALA A 84 -5.35 -26.65 16.36
N TRP A 85 -4.87 -27.19 15.24
CA TRP A 85 -4.60 -28.61 15.10
C TRP A 85 -3.54 -29.09 16.08
N MET A 86 -2.46 -28.34 16.27
CA MET A 86 -1.40 -28.66 17.22
C MET A 86 -1.87 -28.51 18.67
N GLY A 87 -2.67 -27.49 18.99
CA GLY A 87 -3.25 -27.27 20.32
C GLY A 87 -4.17 -28.42 20.77
N SER A 88 -4.93 -29.02 19.86
CA SER A 88 -5.83 -30.14 20.12
C SER A 88 -5.15 -31.53 20.11
N ARG A 89 -3.83 -31.61 19.83
CA ARG A 89 -3.09 -32.87 19.61
C ARG A 89 -3.16 -33.81 20.81
N GLU A 90 -2.91 -33.33 22.03
CA GLU A 90 -2.89 -34.12 23.25
C GLU A 90 -4.25 -34.78 23.52
N SER A 91 -5.32 -34.02 23.43
CA SER A 91 -6.70 -34.48 23.62
C SER A 91 -7.12 -35.52 22.56
N ARG A 92 -6.87 -35.22 21.29
CA ARG A 92 -7.24 -36.12 20.18
C ARG A 92 -6.54 -37.48 20.24
N ARG A 93 -5.29 -37.52 20.73
CA ARG A 93 -4.52 -38.78 20.91
C ARG A 93 -4.81 -39.49 22.21
N ARG A 94 -5.68 -38.93 23.07
CA ARG A 94 -5.99 -39.47 24.41
C ARG A 94 -4.74 -39.69 25.26
N THR A 95 -3.70 -38.87 25.06
CA THR A 95 -2.42 -39.01 25.77
C THR A 95 -2.31 -38.11 27.00
N THR A 96 -3.37 -37.38 27.34
CA THR A 96 -3.39 -36.39 28.42
C THR A 96 -2.91 -36.95 29.74
N ASP A 97 -3.36 -38.17 30.12
CA ASP A 97 -2.99 -38.79 31.38
C ASP A 97 -1.51 -39.22 31.39
N LEU A 98 -1.02 -39.81 30.28
CA LEU A 98 0.38 -40.20 30.13
C LEU A 98 1.31 -38.97 30.16
N VAL A 99 0.86 -37.86 29.62
CA VAL A 99 1.65 -36.64 29.57
C VAL A 99 1.64 -35.89 30.91
N ASN A 100 0.58 -36.04 31.73
CA ASN A 100 0.48 -35.42 33.06
C ASN A 100 1.42 -36.05 34.10
N ILE A 101 1.83 -37.31 33.94
CA ILE A 101 2.82 -37.96 34.81
C ILE A 101 4.26 -37.53 34.48
N THR A 102 4.49 -36.76 33.42
CA THR A 102 5.84 -36.29 33.10
C THR A 102 6.28 -35.19 34.07
N ALA A 103 7.57 -35.14 34.39
CA ALA A 103 8.14 -34.16 35.34
C ALA A 103 8.08 -32.69 34.88
N ARG A 104 7.63 -32.43 33.64
CA ARG A 104 7.60 -31.06 33.10
C ARG A 104 6.23 -30.39 33.23
N PRO A 105 6.18 -29.13 33.66
CA PRO A 105 4.94 -28.41 33.72
C PRO A 105 4.25 -28.30 32.34
N ARG A 106 2.94 -28.55 32.30
CA ARG A 106 2.12 -28.49 31.08
C ARG A 106 2.28 -27.17 30.29
N PRO A 107 2.34 -25.97 30.91
CA PRO A 107 2.55 -24.72 30.20
C PRO A 107 3.84 -24.69 29.36
N VAL A 108 4.94 -25.22 29.84
CA VAL A 108 6.23 -25.25 29.14
C VAL A 108 6.13 -26.05 27.82
N ARG A 109 5.41 -27.16 27.84
CA ARG A 109 5.18 -27.98 26.65
C ARG A 109 4.29 -27.25 25.63
N LEU A 110 3.19 -26.69 26.10
CA LEU A 110 2.26 -25.91 25.24
C LEU A 110 2.97 -24.74 24.58
N LEU A 111 3.76 -23.98 25.34
CA LEU A 111 4.57 -22.88 24.81
C LEU A 111 5.62 -23.37 23.79
N ALA A 112 6.27 -24.52 24.04
CA ALA A 112 7.22 -25.06 23.07
C ALA A 112 6.55 -25.49 21.75
N THR A 113 5.36 -26.11 21.84
CA THR A 113 4.57 -26.48 20.65
C THR A 113 4.09 -25.26 19.88
N TRP A 114 3.54 -24.24 20.57
CA TRP A 114 3.17 -22.97 19.96
C TRP A 114 4.36 -22.28 19.31
N ALA A 115 5.49 -22.16 20.01
CA ALA A 115 6.71 -21.54 19.51
C ALA A 115 7.25 -22.25 18.26
N ALA A 116 7.20 -23.58 18.21
CA ALA A 116 7.61 -24.35 17.04
C ALA A 116 6.69 -24.08 15.82
N THR A 117 5.38 -23.99 16.04
CA THR A 117 4.41 -23.66 14.98
C THR A 117 4.66 -22.26 14.44
N THR A 118 4.81 -21.27 15.32
CA THR A 118 5.08 -19.88 14.98
C THR A 118 6.43 -19.72 14.27
N CYS A 119 7.46 -20.44 14.71
CA CYS A 119 8.79 -20.40 14.08
C CYS A 119 8.73 -20.80 12.60
N TRP A 120 8.07 -21.93 12.29
CA TRP A 120 7.92 -22.36 10.89
C TRP A 120 7.08 -21.39 10.05
N ALA A 121 6.02 -20.82 10.63
CA ALA A 121 5.21 -19.80 9.96
C ALA A 121 6.05 -18.55 9.63
N LEU A 122 6.85 -18.07 10.58
CA LEU A 122 7.75 -16.94 10.38
C LEU A 122 8.84 -17.25 9.34
N VAL A 123 9.45 -18.44 9.38
CA VAL A 123 10.46 -18.83 8.38
C VAL A 123 9.85 -18.80 6.97
N ALA A 124 8.67 -19.41 6.77
CA ALA A 124 7.99 -19.42 5.49
C ALA A 124 7.68 -18.00 4.99
N TYR A 125 7.14 -17.16 5.86
CA TYR A 125 6.84 -15.78 5.57
C TYR A 125 8.10 -14.97 5.19
N LEU A 126 9.15 -15.06 6.02
CA LEU A 126 10.40 -14.31 5.78
C LEU A 126 11.09 -14.72 4.48
N VAL A 127 11.00 -15.97 4.07
CA VAL A 127 11.49 -16.42 2.76
C VAL A 127 10.71 -15.72 1.64
N CYS A 128 9.37 -15.66 1.73
CA CYS A 128 8.56 -14.95 0.73
C CYS A 128 8.89 -13.45 0.68
N VAL A 129 9.01 -12.79 1.84
CA VAL A 129 9.41 -11.36 1.91
C VAL A 129 10.78 -11.16 1.30
N ALA A 130 11.75 -12.02 1.63
CA ALA A 130 13.11 -11.91 1.08
C ALA A 130 13.13 -12.00 -0.45
N VAL A 131 12.32 -12.88 -1.05
CA VAL A 131 12.20 -12.99 -2.51
C VAL A 131 11.56 -11.73 -3.10
N VAL A 132 10.42 -11.27 -2.56
CA VAL A 132 9.74 -10.05 -3.03
C VAL A 132 10.67 -8.84 -2.95
N TYR A 133 11.39 -8.69 -1.84
CA TYR A 133 12.31 -7.56 -1.65
C TYR A 133 13.56 -7.68 -2.51
N ALA A 134 14.09 -8.89 -2.74
CA ALA A 134 15.22 -9.10 -3.64
C ALA A 134 14.86 -8.74 -5.08
N VAL A 135 13.68 -9.16 -5.56
CA VAL A 135 13.19 -8.79 -6.90
C VAL A 135 12.94 -7.28 -6.98
N THR A 136 12.33 -6.69 -5.93
CA THR A 136 12.10 -5.24 -5.89
C THR A 136 13.43 -4.47 -5.93
N ALA A 137 14.45 -4.91 -5.19
CA ALA A 137 15.77 -4.29 -5.19
C ALA A 137 16.47 -4.30 -6.56
N GLN A 138 16.18 -5.31 -7.38
CA GLN A 138 16.73 -5.38 -8.75
C GLN A 138 15.99 -4.45 -9.72
N GLN A 139 14.74 -4.11 -9.45
CA GLN A 139 13.88 -3.34 -10.35
C GLN A 139 13.73 -1.88 -9.91
N ALA A 140 13.79 -1.60 -8.62
CA ALA A 140 13.64 -0.26 -8.07
C ALA A 140 14.83 0.63 -8.43
N THR A 141 14.52 1.81 -8.94
CA THR A 141 15.53 2.79 -9.39
C THR A 141 15.92 3.78 -8.29
N TRP A 142 15.14 3.85 -7.19
CA TRP A 142 15.40 4.79 -6.10
C TRP A 142 14.72 4.35 -4.80
N GLY A 143 15.23 4.86 -3.69
CA GLY A 143 14.71 4.54 -2.35
C GLY A 143 15.34 3.27 -1.78
N GLY A 144 14.73 2.75 -0.72
CA GLY A 144 15.17 1.55 -0.01
C GLY A 144 14.00 0.76 0.58
N PRO A 145 14.29 -0.42 1.13
CA PRO A 145 13.26 -1.31 1.64
C PRO A 145 12.47 -0.67 2.80
N LEU A 146 11.16 -0.72 2.68
CA LEU A 146 10.22 -0.27 3.70
C LEU A 146 9.86 -1.46 4.60
N TRP A 147 10.40 -1.49 5.82
CA TRP A 147 10.31 -2.65 6.70
C TRP A 147 9.01 -2.73 7.52
N TRP A 148 8.36 -1.62 7.81
CA TRP A 148 7.18 -1.60 8.68
C TRP A 148 6.04 -2.50 8.23
N PRO A 149 5.63 -2.52 6.97
CA PRO A 149 4.59 -3.45 6.49
C PRO A 149 4.98 -4.92 6.69
N ALA A 150 6.25 -5.26 6.44
CA ALA A 150 6.76 -6.60 6.67
C ALA A 150 6.79 -6.97 8.17
N VAL A 151 7.12 -6.02 9.04
CA VAL A 151 7.14 -6.23 10.51
C VAL A 151 5.72 -6.43 11.05
N VAL A 152 4.72 -5.66 10.59
CA VAL A 152 3.31 -5.84 10.99
C VAL A 152 2.80 -7.21 10.58
N ALA A 153 3.04 -7.62 9.34
CA ALA A 153 2.63 -8.94 8.87
C ALA A 153 3.35 -10.06 9.65
N ALA A 154 4.66 -9.91 9.93
CA ALA A 154 5.39 -10.85 10.79
C ALA A 154 4.80 -10.93 12.20
N ALA A 155 4.45 -9.79 12.82
CA ALA A 155 3.86 -9.74 14.16
C ALA A 155 2.44 -10.35 14.21
N SER A 156 1.72 -10.38 13.10
CA SER A 156 0.40 -11.02 13.02
C SER A 156 0.46 -12.54 13.20
N LEU A 157 1.53 -13.19 12.74
CA LEU A 157 1.65 -14.64 12.76
C LEU A 157 1.70 -15.25 14.19
N PRO A 158 2.50 -14.72 15.13
CA PRO A 158 2.43 -15.14 16.53
C PRO A 158 1.04 -14.95 17.14
N ALA A 159 0.36 -13.81 16.82
CA ALA A 159 -0.95 -13.50 17.37
C ALA A 159 -2.02 -14.47 16.90
N VAL A 160 -2.14 -14.71 15.58
CA VAL A 160 -3.12 -15.66 15.03
C VAL A 160 -2.77 -17.11 15.42
N SER A 161 -1.48 -17.44 15.50
CA SER A 161 -1.01 -18.72 16.00
C SER A 161 -1.41 -18.94 17.46
N ALA A 162 -1.27 -17.91 18.33
CA ALA A 162 -1.67 -18.00 19.73
C ALA A 162 -3.18 -18.20 19.88
N LEU A 163 -3.97 -17.44 19.12
CA LEU A 163 -5.44 -17.57 19.10
C LEU A 163 -5.88 -18.96 18.62
N GLY A 164 -5.34 -19.41 17.50
CA GLY A 164 -5.63 -20.73 16.97
C GLY A 164 -5.23 -21.85 17.95
N PHE A 165 -4.05 -21.75 18.53
CA PHE A 165 -3.53 -22.72 19.50
C PHE A 165 -4.40 -22.78 20.77
N ALA A 166 -4.80 -21.61 21.28
CA ALA A 166 -5.71 -21.51 22.43
C ALA A 166 -7.08 -22.14 22.10
N ALA A 167 -7.66 -21.83 20.95
CA ALA A 167 -8.92 -22.42 20.50
C ALA A 167 -8.83 -23.96 20.43
N GLY A 168 -7.76 -24.49 19.81
CA GLY A 168 -7.53 -25.93 19.73
C GLY A 168 -7.34 -26.61 21.09
N THR A 169 -6.70 -25.92 22.05
CA THR A 169 -6.48 -26.45 23.41
C THR A 169 -7.76 -26.44 24.25
N LEU A 170 -8.56 -25.37 24.13
CA LEU A 170 -9.80 -25.19 24.92
C LEU A 170 -10.98 -25.96 24.35
N VAL A 171 -11.06 -26.08 23.02
CA VAL A 171 -12.15 -26.80 22.31
C VAL A 171 -11.54 -27.90 21.44
N PRO A 172 -11.11 -29.02 22.02
CA PRO A 172 -10.39 -30.08 21.31
C PRO A 172 -11.31 -30.94 20.45
N SER A 173 -11.78 -30.40 19.33
CA SER A 173 -12.62 -31.09 18.34
C SER A 173 -11.89 -31.26 17.02
N ARG A 174 -12.29 -32.27 16.23
CA ARG A 174 -11.83 -32.42 14.83
C ARG A 174 -12.21 -31.27 13.92
N PHE A 175 -13.26 -30.54 14.27
CA PHE A 175 -13.74 -29.40 13.50
C PHE A 175 -13.10 -28.06 13.92
N THR A 176 -12.42 -27.99 15.06
CA THR A 176 -11.86 -26.73 15.56
C THR A 176 -10.82 -26.14 14.59
N ALA A 177 -9.93 -26.95 14.03
CA ALA A 177 -8.92 -26.45 13.11
C ALA A 177 -9.52 -25.84 11.82
N PRO A 178 -10.40 -26.52 11.06
CA PRO A 178 -11.04 -25.91 9.89
C PRO A 178 -11.91 -24.69 10.22
N LEU A 179 -12.67 -24.72 11.33
CA LEU A 179 -13.48 -23.58 11.74
C LEU A 179 -12.62 -22.36 12.09
N VAL A 180 -11.51 -22.56 12.80
CA VAL A 180 -10.57 -21.47 13.13
C VAL A 180 -9.90 -20.92 11.87
N THR A 181 -9.55 -21.75 10.89
CA THR A 181 -9.01 -21.31 9.60
C THR A 181 -10.00 -20.37 8.89
N ILE A 182 -11.26 -20.80 8.77
CA ILE A 182 -12.32 -20.04 8.13
C ILE A 182 -12.62 -18.75 8.90
N ALA A 183 -12.75 -18.83 10.22
CA ALA A 183 -13.01 -17.68 11.08
C ALA A 183 -11.88 -16.64 10.99
N ALA A 184 -10.62 -17.07 11.03
CA ALA A 184 -9.47 -16.18 10.90
C ALA A 184 -9.49 -15.42 9.56
N PHE A 185 -9.79 -16.11 8.47
CA PHE A 185 -9.94 -15.47 7.16
C PHE A 185 -11.03 -14.41 7.15
N PHE A 186 -12.26 -14.79 7.57
CA PHE A 186 -13.37 -13.85 7.53
C PHE A 186 -13.21 -12.67 8.50
N VAL A 187 -12.69 -12.89 9.70
CA VAL A 187 -12.44 -11.81 10.66
C VAL A 187 -11.44 -10.81 10.08
N LEU A 188 -10.36 -11.27 9.47
CA LEU A 188 -9.38 -10.40 8.85
C LEU A 188 -9.93 -9.69 7.60
N ALA A 189 -10.58 -10.43 6.70
CA ALA A 189 -11.13 -9.85 5.46
C ALA A 189 -12.26 -8.84 5.75
N LEU A 190 -13.15 -9.13 6.71
CA LEU A 190 -14.25 -8.25 7.05
C LEU A 190 -13.82 -7.08 7.95
N SER A 191 -12.68 -7.16 8.63
CA SER A 191 -12.20 -6.07 9.49
C SER A 191 -12.02 -4.76 8.72
N THR A 192 -11.66 -4.84 7.44
CA THR A 192 -11.50 -3.67 6.56
C THR A 192 -12.84 -2.97 6.27
N GLN A 193 -13.95 -3.73 6.24
CA GLN A 193 -15.29 -3.18 5.99
C GLN A 193 -15.85 -2.41 7.20
N LEU A 194 -15.23 -2.53 8.36
CA LEU A 194 -15.63 -1.89 9.60
C LEU A 194 -14.88 -0.57 9.84
N ILE A 195 -14.02 -0.17 8.91
CA ILE A 195 -13.26 1.07 8.99
C ILE A 195 -14.16 2.23 8.57
N ASN A 196 -14.31 3.21 9.45
CA ASN A 196 -15.07 4.42 9.21
C ASN A 196 -14.15 5.64 9.47
N GLY A 197 -13.37 6.01 8.47
CA GLY A 197 -12.43 7.14 8.53
C GLY A 197 -11.18 6.87 9.38
N SER A 198 -10.35 7.89 9.48
CA SER A 198 -9.02 7.80 10.10
C SER A 198 -9.01 7.58 11.61
N GLN A 199 -10.14 7.78 12.29
CA GLN A 199 -10.30 7.57 13.75
C GLN A 199 -10.92 6.21 14.09
N SER A 200 -11.05 5.32 13.11
CA SER A 200 -11.64 4.00 13.34
C SER A 200 -10.70 3.12 14.16
N TYR A 201 -11.21 2.52 15.23
CA TYR A 201 -10.48 1.52 16.01
C TYR A 201 -10.09 0.28 15.21
N TRP A 202 -10.79 0.00 14.10
CA TRP A 202 -10.51 -1.12 13.21
C TRP A 202 -9.24 -0.93 12.37
N GLN A 203 -8.67 0.27 12.34
CA GLN A 203 -7.35 0.55 11.77
C GLN A 203 -6.23 -0.31 12.38
N ILE A 204 -6.46 -0.84 13.60
CA ILE A 204 -5.52 -1.73 14.28
C ILE A 204 -5.37 -3.09 13.60
N SER A 205 -6.26 -3.45 12.68
CA SER A 205 -6.20 -4.71 11.95
C SER A 205 -4.91 -4.81 11.12
N PRO A 206 -4.19 -5.95 11.15
CA PRO A 206 -2.93 -6.11 10.42
C PRO A 206 -3.10 -6.14 8.90
N VAL A 207 -4.32 -6.26 8.39
CA VAL A 207 -4.60 -6.16 6.94
C VAL A 207 -4.73 -4.72 6.46
N VAL A 208 -4.66 -3.74 7.37
CA VAL A 208 -4.71 -2.32 7.04
C VAL A 208 -3.29 -1.79 6.90
N ALA A 209 -2.85 -1.54 5.68
CA ALA A 209 -1.54 -0.94 5.39
C ALA A 209 -1.60 0.59 5.30
N ALA A 210 -2.78 1.14 5.01
CA ALA A 210 -3.10 2.57 4.94
C ALA A 210 -4.61 2.74 5.20
N PRO A 211 -5.15 3.96 5.29
CA PRO A 211 -6.59 4.17 5.36
C PRO A 211 -7.28 3.48 4.19
N TRP A 212 -8.03 2.42 4.48
CA TRP A 212 -8.61 1.55 3.44
C TRP A 212 -9.70 2.23 2.64
N ASP A 213 -10.50 3.04 3.30
CA ASP A 213 -11.61 3.81 2.70
C ASP A 213 -11.14 5.02 1.89
N ILE A 214 -9.87 5.41 2.02
CA ILE A 214 -9.29 6.58 1.39
C ILE A 214 -8.26 6.16 0.33
N GLY A 215 -7.87 4.90 0.32
CA GLY A 215 -6.79 4.36 -0.49
C GLY A 215 -5.40 4.78 0.04
N PRO A 216 -4.39 3.93 -0.13
CA PRO A 216 -3.02 4.33 0.16
C PRO A 216 -2.61 5.45 -0.80
N ASP A 217 -1.92 6.47 -0.31
CA ASP A 217 -1.04 7.24 -1.16
C ASP A 217 0.35 6.59 -1.17
N PRO A 218 0.64 5.70 -2.10
CA PRO A 218 1.94 5.04 -2.19
C PRO A 218 3.02 6.01 -2.69
N GLY A 219 2.61 7.14 -3.26
CA GLY A 219 3.49 8.26 -3.55
C GLY A 219 4.01 8.92 -2.28
N ALA A 220 3.28 8.87 -1.16
CA ALA A 220 3.72 9.43 0.11
C ALA A 220 5.11 8.93 0.51
N GLY A 221 5.33 7.62 0.53
CA GLY A 221 6.62 7.02 0.85
C GLY A 221 7.72 7.26 -0.21
N THR A 222 7.41 7.91 -1.34
CA THR A 222 8.37 8.31 -2.37
C THR A 222 8.86 9.74 -2.13
N PHE A 223 7.96 10.65 -1.75
CA PHE A 223 8.26 12.06 -1.57
C PHE A 223 8.46 12.45 -0.10
N TYR A 224 7.90 11.68 0.80
CA TYR A 224 7.96 11.89 2.24
C TYR A 224 8.38 10.61 2.95
N PRO A 225 9.02 10.70 4.12
CA PRO A 225 9.31 9.54 4.93
C PRO A 225 8.01 8.79 5.28
N TYR A 226 8.08 7.47 5.27
CA TYR A 226 6.94 6.65 5.68
C TYR A 226 6.64 6.86 7.17
N GLN A 227 5.36 7.09 7.50
CA GLN A 227 4.92 7.26 8.88
C GLN A 227 4.72 5.89 9.56
N PRO A 228 5.48 5.59 10.60
CA PRO A 228 5.37 4.31 11.31
C PRO A 228 4.30 4.29 12.41
N ASP A 229 3.54 5.36 12.61
CA ASP A 229 2.60 5.53 13.72
C ASP A 229 1.59 4.39 13.81
N LEU A 230 0.84 4.15 12.76
CA LEU A 230 -0.13 3.06 12.70
C LEU A 230 0.54 1.68 12.79
N PRO A 231 1.60 1.37 12.05
CA PRO A 231 2.38 0.15 12.22
C PRO A 231 2.87 -0.11 13.65
N ILE A 232 3.34 0.91 14.35
CA ILE A 232 3.76 0.78 15.76
C ILE A 232 2.57 0.36 16.63
N ALA A 233 1.42 1.02 16.48
CA ALA A 233 0.20 0.64 17.20
C ALA A 233 -0.23 -0.79 16.86
N GLN A 234 -0.20 -1.18 15.58
CA GLN A 234 -0.52 -2.54 15.14
C GLN A 234 0.41 -3.59 15.75
N VAL A 235 1.72 -3.38 15.74
CA VAL A 235 2.70 -4.30 16.34
C VAL A 235 2.51 -4.38 17.85
N MET A 236 2.23 -3.26 18.53
CA MET A 236 1.94 -3.23 19.95
C MET A 236 0.66 -4.03 20.27
N PHE A 237 -0.39 -3.87 19.50
CA PHE A 237 -1.64 -4.64 19.62
C PHE A 237 -1.39 -6.14 19.44
N LEU A 238 -0.74 -6.54 18.37
CA LEU A 238 -0.50 -7.95 18.02
C LEU A 238 0.39 -8.64 19.04
N THR A 239 1.43 -7.94 19.52
CA THR A 239 2.30 -8.44 20.58
C THR A 239 1.55 -8.56 21.91
N GLY A 240 0.79 -7.52 22.28
CA GLY A 240 -0.05 -7.52 23.47
C GLY A 240 -1.08 -8.65 23.45
N LEU A 241 -1.76 -8.85 22.32
CA LEU A 241 -2.71 -9.94 22.11
C LEU A 241 -2.04 -11.31 22.25
N THR A 242 -0.87 -11.50 21.64
CA THR A 242 -0.09 -12.73 21.77
C THR A 242 0.22 -13.04 23.23
N VAL A 243 0.75 -12.07 23.95
CA VAL A 243 1.14 -12.18 25.36
C VAL A 243 -0.09 -12.46 26.24
N ALA A 244 -1.20 -11.75 26.02
CA ALA A 244 -2.44 -11.95 26.76
C ALA A 244 -3.01 -13.37 26.58
N VAL A 245 -3.08 -13.86 25.32
CA VAL A 245 -3.62 -15.19 24.99
C VAL A 245 -2.77 -16.29 25.58
N LEU A 246 -1.44 -16.21 25.50
CA LEU A 246 -0.53 -17.21 26.06
C LEU A 246 -0.54 -17.18 27.58
N GLY A 247 -0.66 -16.01 28.20
CA GLY A 247 -0.84 -15.85 29.65
C GLY A 247 -2.15 -16.50 30.12
N ALA A 248 -3.27 -16.20 29.45
CA ALA A 248 -4.58 -16.77 29.73
C ALA A 248 -4.60 -18.31 29.55
N LEU A 249 -3.95 -18.81 28.51
CA LEU A 249 -3.80 -20.25 28.27
C LEU A 249 -3.01 -20.91 29.42
N THR A 250 -1.97 -20.27 29.93
CA THR A 250 -1.20 -20.76 31.07
C THR A 250 -2.07 -20.84 32.33
N LEU A 251 -2.98 -19.88 32.54
CA LEU A 251 -3.95 -19.89 33.65
C LEU A 251 -4.96 -21.02 33.53
N SER A 252 -5.50 -21.25 32.34
CA SER A 252 -6.53 -22.29 32.10
C SER A 252 -6.00 -23.72 32.28
N THR A 253 -4.68 -23.92 32.12
CA THR A 253 -4.07 -25.26 32.18
C THR A 253 -3.65 -25.70 33.59
N GLY A 254 -4.01 -24.94 34.62
CA GLY A 254 -3.81 -25.33 36.03
C GLY A 254 -2.36 -25.16 36.46
N ALA A 255 -1.85 -23.94 36.51
CA ALA A 255 -0.55 -23.67 37.13
C ALA A 255 -0.59 -24.02 38.62
N GLY A 256 -0.03 -25.17 39.02
CA GLY A 256 -0.09 -25.68 40.40
C GLY A 256 0.63 -24.82 41.44
N ALA A 257 1.67 -24.07 41.05
CA ALA A 257 2.40 -23.17 41.94
C ALA A 257 1.77 -21.77 41.94
N ARG A 258 1.52 -21.21 43.14
CA ARG A 258 0.98 -19.85 43.32
C ARG A 258 1.82 -18.77 42.59
N SER A 259 3.14 -18.91 42.57
CA SER A 259 4.05 -18.01 41.86
C SER A 259 3.81 -18.03 40.35
N LEU A 260 3.68 -19.18 39.73
CA LEU A 260 3.42 -19.31 38.29
C LEU A 260 2.04 -18.72 37.92
N ARG A 261 1.03 -18.95 38.78
CA ARG A 261 -0.31 -18.34 38.56
C ARG A 261 -0.26 -16.81 38.65
N ARG A 262 0.46 -16.24 39.63
CA ARG A 262 0.65 -14.77 39.74
C ARG A 262 1.37 -14.20 38.51
N SER A 263 2.45 -14.86 38.07
CA SER A 263 3.17 -14.45 36.85
C SER A 263 2.27 -14.51 35.62
N ALA A 264 1.47 -15.56 35.47
CA ALA A 264 0.56 -15.69 34.32
C ALA A 264 -0.55 -14.62 34.35
N VAL A 265 -1.10 -14.26 35.53
CA VAL A 265 -2.04 -13.16 35.69
C VAL A 265 -1.40 -11.83 35.29
N ALA A 266 -0.18 -11.55 35.78
CA ALA A 266 0.54 -10.33 35.46
C ALA A 266 0.84 -10.21 33.96
N VAL A 267 1.27 -11.29 33.32
CA VAL A 267 1.54 -11.36 31.88
C VAL A 267 0.26 -11.15 31.06
N THR A 268 -0.85 -11.79 31.46
CA THR A 268 -2.15 -11.57 30.80
C THR A 268 -2.60 -10.12 30.90
N ALA A 269 -2.53 -9.54 32.12
CA ALA A 269 -2.91 -8.16 32.36
C ALA A 269 -2.04 -7.18 31.56
N ALA A 270 -0.72 -7.38 31.55
CA ALA A 270 0.19 -6.55 30.77
C ALA A 270 -0.09 -6.63 29.25
N GLY A 271 -0.36 -7.84 28.73
CA GLY A 271 -0.74 -8.04 27.34
C GLY A 271 -2.06 -7.35 26.98
N LEU A 272 -3.08 -7.45 27.84
CA LEU A 272 -4.36 -6.77 27.64
C LEU A 272 -4.22 -5.24 27.71
N LEU A 273 -3.42 -4.73 28.64
CA LEU A 273 -3.13 -3.29 28.74
C LEU A 273 -2.43 -2.79 27.46
N ALA A 274 -1.41 -3.49 27.00
CA ALA A 274 -0.72 -3.12 25.76
C ALA A 274 -1.67 -3.13 24.55
N ALA A 275 -2.47 -4.19 24.40
CA ALA A 275 -3.43 -4.28 23.32
C ALA A 275 -4.51 -3.20 23.41
N GLY A 276 -5.06 -2.94 24.59
CA GLY A 276 -6.07 -1.90 24.83
C GLY A 276 -5.52 -0.49 24.56
N THR A 277 -4.29 -0.21 25.01
CA THR A 277 -3.61 1.06 24.71
C THR A 277 -3.40 1.25 23.21
N ALA A 278 -2.99 0.19 22.50
CA ALA A 278 -2.79 0.26 21.06
C ALA A 278 -4.10 0.57 20.32
N VAL A 279 -5.21 -0.05 20.71
CA VAL A 279 -6.54 0.24 20.14
C VAL A 279 -6.97 1.67 20.43
N ALA A 280 -6.75 2.16 21.67
CA ALA A 280 -7.05 3.54 22.02
C ALA A 280 -6.22 4.54 21.21
N LEU A 281 -4.92 4.28 21.02
CA LEU A 281 -4.04 5.09 20.18
C LEU A 281 -4.51 5.12 18.72
N ALA A 282 -4.85 3.97 18.14
CA ALA A 282 -5.37 3.90 16.77
C ALA A 282 -6.64 4.75 16.59
N GLY A 283 -7.53 4.79 17.61
CA GLY A 283 -8.73 5.62 17.61
C GLY A 283 -8.46 7.14 17.66
N THR A 284 -7.22 7.59 17.94
CA THR A 284 -6.82 9.01 17.89
C THR A 284 -6.21 9.40 16.54
N GLY A 285 -6.12 8.45 15.60
CA GLY A 285 -5.51 8.66 14.30
C GLY A 285 -6.15 9.80 13.53
N ARG A 286 -5.32 10.61 12.88
CA ARG A 286 -5.76 11.69 11.99
C ARG A 286 -5.11 11.49 10.64
N LEU A 287 -5.90 11.70 9.60
CA LEU A 287 -5.37 11.70 8.25
C LEU A 287 -4.50 12.94 8.06
N ASP A 288 -3.28 12.72 7.63
CA ASP A 288 -2.38 13.81 7.27
C ASP A 288 -2.59 14.24 5.80
N ARG A 289 -1.88 15.28 5.37
CA ARG A 289 -1.92 15.78 3.98
C ARG A 289 -1.33 14.81 2.95
N HIS A 290 -0.70 13.72 3.37
CA HIS A 290 -0.08 12.72 2.50
C HIS A 290 -0.90 11.42 2.42
N GLY A 291 -2.11 11.40 3.01
CA GLY A 291 -2.97 10.22 3.04
C GLY A 291 -2.52 9.14 4.02
N MET A 292 -1.62 9.48 4.96
CA MET A 292 -1.18 8.58 6.03
C MET A 292 -1.91 8.88 7.34
N ILE A 293 -2.00 7.89 8.21
CA ILE A 293 -2.59 8.08 9.54
C ILE A 293 -1.51 8.49 10.53
N ALA A 294 -1.53 9.76 10.93
CA ALA A 294 -0.72 10.28 12.02
C ALA A 294 -1.43 10.03 13.36
N ILE A 295 -0.76 9.36 14.29
CA ILE A 295 -1.22 9.17 15.66
C ILE A 295 -0.49 10.19 16.55
N PRO A 296 -1.17 11.23 17.09
CA PRO A 296 -0.48 12.36 17.75
C PRO A 296 0.52 11.98 18.83
N ALA A 297 0.28 10.86 19.54
CA ALA A 297 1.17 10.39 20.61
C ALA A 297 2.43 9.66 20.10
N LEU A 298 2.46 9.26 18.83
CA LEU A 298 3.54 8.49 18.20
C LEU A 298 4.22 9.26 17.07
N HIS A 299 3.58 10.35 16.64
CA HIS A 299 3.96 11.08 15.43
C HIS A 299 5.32 11.77 15.56
N ASP A 300 6.17 11.52 14.55
CA ASP A 300 7.44 12.22 14.39
C ASP A 300 7.31 13.32 13.31
N ALA A 301 7.44 14.57 13.72
CA ALA A 301 7.39 15.73 12.82
C ALA A 301 8.47 15.71 11.71
N ALA A 302 9.49 14.87 11.82
CA ALA A 302 10.49 14.68 10.75
C ALA A 302 9.88 13.99 9.52
N SER A 303 8.84 13.17 9.70
CA SER A 303 8.11 12.52 8.60
C SER A 303 7.27 13.48 7.76
N ASP A 304 6.97 14.66 8.26
CA ASP A 304 6.26 15.72 7.53
C ASP A 304 7.13 16.46 6.49
N ARG A 305 8.43 16.23 6.53
CA ARG A 305 9.37 16.91 5.65
C ARG A 305 9.56 16.11 4.36
N PRO A 306 9.53 16.77 3.18
CA PRO A 306 9.77 16.08 1.93
C PRO A 306 11.20 15.53 1.87
N LEU A 307 11.35 14.35 1.28
CA LEU A 307 12.64 13.76 0.97
C LEU A 307 13.34 14.58 -0.11
N ARG A 308 14.62 14.84 0.08
CA ARG A 308 15.44 15.50 -0.95
C ARG A 308 15.83 14.48 -2.01
N TYR A 309 15.61 14.84 -3.27
CA TYR A 309 16.02 14.03 -4.41
C TYR A 309 16.45 14.92 -5.57
N THR A 310 17.25 14.35 -6.49
CA THR A 310 17.58 14.99 -7.77
C THR A 310 16.67 14.38 -8.83
N PRO A 311 15.82 15.17 -9.50
CA PRO A 311 14.93 14.65 -10.54
C PRO A 311 15.72 14.12 -11.73
N VAL A 312 15.19 13.08 -12.37
CA VAL A 312 15.66 12.57 -13.66
C VAL A 312 14.85 13.25 -14.76
N CYS A 313 15.51 13.91 -15.71
CA CYS A 313 14.87 14.72 -16.74
C CYS A 313 15.12 14.17 -18.14
N SER A 314 14.15 14.35 -19.04
CA SER A 314 14.28 14.09 -20.47
C SER A 314 15.11 15.17 -21.17
N HIS A 315 15.69 14.85 -22.34
CA HIS A 315 16.43 15.78 -23.19
C HIS A 315 15.54 16.41 -24.28
N THR A 316 14.31 16.78 -23.93
CA THR A 316 13.36 17.45 -24.83
C THR A 316 13.44 18.96 -24.70
N ALA A 317 12.89 19.73 -25.68
CA ALA A 317 12.91 21.20 -25.67
C ALA A 317 12.27 21.78 -24.39
N ILE A 318 11.23 21.16 -23.88
CA ILE A 318 10.70 21.36 -22.53
C ILE A 318 10.94 20.07 -21.75
N PRO A 319 11.90 20.04 -20.82
CA PRO A 319 12.26 18.80 -20.13
C PRO A 319 11.12 18.30 -19.23
N VAL A 320 10.86 17.01 -19.31
CA VAL A 320 9.97 16.27 -18.38
C VAL A 320 10.84 15.69 -17.29
N CYS A 321 10.61 16.09 -16.05
CA CYS A 321 11.42 15.73 -14.88
C CYS A 321 10.59 14.93 -13.88
N LEU A 322 11.00 13.70 -13.59
CA LEU A 322 10.33 12.80 -12.65
C LEU A 322 11.22 12.52 -11.42
N ASN A 323 10.58 12.09 -10.33
CA ASN A 323 11.31 11.52 -9.20
C ASN A 323 12.09 10.28 -9.66
N PRO A 324 13.32 10.05 -9.18
CA PRO A 324 14.12 8.89 -9.58
C PRO A 324 13.43 7.54 -9.43
N ALA A 325 12.50 7.40 -8.48
CA ALA A 325 11.69 6.18 -8.33
C ALA A 325 10.82 5.89 -9.58
N TYR A 326 10.49 6.91 -10.35
CA TYR A 326 9.71 6.84 -11.59
C TYR A 326 10.58 6.91 -12.86
N ALA A 327 11.90 6.75 -12.73
CA ALA A 327 12.83 6.86 -13.86
C ALA A 327 12.49 5.93 -15.03
N SER A 328 12.00 4.73 -14.74
CA SER A 328 11.56 3.76 -15.76
C SER A 328 10.38 4.25 -16.62
N TYR A 329 9.57 5.18 -16.11
CA TYR A 329 8.42 5.77 -16.82
C TYR A 329 8.78 7.02 -17.61
N LEU A 330 9.96 7.60 -17.38
CA LEU A 330 10.36 8.85 -18.01
C LEU A 330 10.35 8.80 -19.55
N PRO A 331 10.92 7.77 -20.21
CA PRO A 331 10.92 7.73 -21.67
C PRO A 331 9.51 7.69 -22.27
N ALA A 332 8.62 6.87 -21.70
CA ALA A 332 7.24 6.75 -22.17
C ALA A 332 6.43 8.04 -21.92
N THR A 333 6.59 8.65 -20.74
CA THR A 333 5.92 9.91 -20.39
C THR A 333 6.40 11.06 -21.28
N ALA A 334 7.71 11.19 -21.48
CA ALA A 334 8.27 12.21 -22.35
C ALA A 334 7.82 12.04 -23.81
N ALA A 335 7.83 10.82 -24.34
CA ALA A 335 7.34 10.52 -25.69
C ALA A 335 5.84 10.80 -25.84
N ALA A 336 5.04 10.49 -24.82
CA ALA A 336 3.60 10.78 -24.82
C ALA A 336 3.30 12.29 -24.85
N LEU A 337 4.09 13.09 -24.13
CA LEU A 337 3.92 14.54 -24.04
C LEU A 337 4.60 15.31 -25.18
N ALA A 338 5.59 14.73 -25.85
CA ALA A 338 6.37 15.41 -26.90
C ALA A 338 5.49 16.14 -27.94
N PRO A 339 4.45 15.52 -28.54
CA PRO A 339 3.62 16.22 -29.53
C PRO A 339 2.92 17.46 -28.96
N THR A 340 2.56 17.44 -27.69
CA THR A 340 1.93 18.57 -26.98
C THR A 340 2.96 19.66 -26.66
N LEU A 341 4.11 19.26 -26.15
CA LEU A 341 5.20 20.18 -25.78
C LEU A 341 5.77 20.87 -27.01
N ASP A 342 5.85 20.21 -28.15
CA ASP A 342 6.31 20.80 -29.41
C ASP A 342 5.39 21.92 -29.91
N GLN A 343 4.07 21.90 -29.60
CA GLN A 343 3.15 22.99 -29.97
C GLN A 343 3.42 24.26 -29.17
N ILE A 344 3.90 24.15 -27.96
CA ILE A 344 4.06 25.28 -27.03
C ILE A 344 5.52 25.69 -26.81
N ALA A 345 6.49 24.87 -27.24
CA ALA A 345 7.91 25.19 -27.09
C ALA A 345 8.27 26.54 -27.75
N GLY A 346 8.93 27.41 -26.98
CA GLY A 346 9.30 28.76 -27.44
C GLY A 346 8.19 29.80 -27.40
N LEU A 347 6.99 29.48 -26.90
CA LEU A 347 5.97 30.49 -26.60
C LEU A 347 6.33 31.24 -25.31
N PRO A 348 6.00 32.57 -25.19
CA PRO A 348 6.34 33.36 -24.01
C PRO A 348 5.81 32.83 -22.68
N GLY A 349 4.73 32.03 -22.69
CA GLY A 349 4.13 31.43 -21.51
C GLY A 349 4.41 29.92 -21.37
N ALA A 350 5.28 29.38 -22.20
CA ALA A 350 5.64 27.96 -22.10
C ALA A 350 6.31 27.64 -20.76
N PRO A 351 6.03 26.48 -20.17
CA PRO A 351 6.74 26.04 -18.98
C PRO A 351 8.22 25.82 -19.27
N ALA A 352 9.08 26.20 -18.34
CA ALA A 352 10.52 25.89 -18.41
C ALA A 352 10.79 24.39 -18.29
N ARG A 353 9.91 23.69 -17.60
CA ARG A 353 9.94 22.22 -17.44
C ARG A 353 8.58 21.72 -16.97
N ILE A 354 8.35 20.43 -17.21
CA ILE A 354 7.30 19.64 -16.56
C ILE A 354 7.94 18.92 -15.38
N SER A 355 7.44 19.07 -14.17
CA SER A 355 8.03 18.48 -12.96
C SER A 355 6.99 17.62 -12.24
N GLN A 356 7.35 16.41 -11.87
CA GLN A 356 6.48 15.60 -11.03
C GLN A 356 6.32 16.26 -9.66
N ALA A 357 5.07 16.38 -9.19
CA ALA A 357 4.74 16.83 -7.85
C ALA A 357 4.37 15.64 -6.96
N ALA A 358 4.57 15.81 -5.67
CA ALA A 358 3.98 14.92 -4.68
C ALA A 358 2.45 15.03 -4.73
N VAL A 359 1.78 13.90 -4.60
CA VAL A 359 0.32 13.90 -4.43
C VAL A 359 0.01 14.48 -3.06
N THR A 360 -0.76 15.57 -3.01
CA THR A 360 -1.34 16.04 -1.76
C THR A 360 -2.73 15.45 -1.62
N TYR A 361 -2.94 14.76 -0.52
CA TYR A 361 -4.23 14.23 -0.17
C TYR A 361 -5.25 15.36 0.06
N ARG A 362 -6.38 15.33 -0.63
CA ARG A 362 -7.54 16.18 -0.34
C ARG A 362 -8.74 15.28 -0.05
N GLN A 363 -9.30 15.43 1.12
CA GLN A 363 -10.55 14.81 1.48
C GLN A 363 -11.68 15.51 0.71
N GLY A 364 -12.23 14.84 -0.28
CA GLY A 364 -13.39 15.32 -1.01
C GLY A 364 -14.69 15.05 -0.23
N PRO A 365 -15.82 15.64 -0.66
CA PRO A 365 -17.13 15.29 -0.12
C PRO A 365 -17.39 13.78 -0.27
N GLY A 366 -17.72 13.09 0.81
CA GLY A 366 -17.99 11.66 0.81
C GLY A 366 -16.76 10.76 0.89
N ASN A 367 -15.63 11.26 1.40
CA ASN A 367 -14.37 10.51 1.54
C ASN A 367 -13.83 9.93 0.20
N SER A 368 -14.29 10.42 -0.93
CA SER A 368 -13.76 10.01 -2.22
C SER A 368 -12.40 10.65 -2.47
N VAL A 369 -11.38 9.83 -2.65
CA VAL A 369 -10.04 10.26 -3.04
C VAL A 369 -9.85 9.98 -4.51
N GLY A 370 -9.74 11.03 -5.28
CA GLY A 370 -9.31 10.92 -6.65
C GLY A 370 -7.79 10.86 -6.73
N PHE A 371 -7.22 9.67 -6.73
CA PHE A 371 -5.85 9.49 -7.21
C PHE A 371 -5.93 9.40 -8.73
N GLY A 372 -5.73 10.50 -9.40
CA GLY A 372 -5.77 10.57 -10.84
C GLY A 372 -4.49 11.13 -11.41
N LEU A 373 -4.19 10.74 -12.63
CA LEU A 373 -3.29 11.48 -13.49
C LEU A 373 -3.84 12.89 -13.62
N ALA A 374 -3.14 13.89 -13.12
CA ALA A 374 -3.59 15.28 -13.13
C ALA A 374 -2.44 16.23 -13.44
N GLY A 375 -2.77 17.38 -14.02
CA GLY A 375 -1.87 18.51 -14.18
C GLY A 375 -2.28 19.61 -13.22
N LEU A 376 -1.30 20.21 -12.55
CA LEU A 376 -1.50 21.39 -11.73
C LEU A 376 -1.14 22.65 -12.54
N PRO A 377 -1.82 23.78 -12.30
CA PRO A 377 -1.56 25.02 -13.00
C PRO A 377 -0.09 25.44 -12.95
N LEU A 378 0.33 26.19 -13.95
CA LEU A 378 1.67 26.78 -14.00
C LEU A 378 1.96 27.61 -12.75
N SER A 379 3.11 27.39 -12.12
CA SER A 379 3.54 28.12 -10.94
C SER A 379 5.03 28.45 -10.99
N GLY A 380 5.42 29.47 -10.24
CA GLY A 380 6.82 29.88 -10.10
C GLY A 380 7.36 30.77 -11.22
N VAL A 381 8.60 31.22 -11.03
CA VAL A 381 9.39 31.99 -12.01
C VAL A 381 10.80 31.38 -12.08
N PRO A 382 11.18 30.73 -13.19
CA PRO A 382 10.40 30.50 -14.42
C PRO A 382 9.19 29.56 -14.19
N PRO A 383 8.15 29.62 -15.05
CA PRO A 383 6.94 28.82 -14.86
C PRO A 383 7.24 27.33 -14.99
N VAL A 384 6.72 26.56 -14.05
CA VAL A 384 6.83 25.08 -14.01
C VAL A 384 5.42 24.52 -14.03
N PHE A 385 5.19 23.51 -14.87
CA PHE A 385 3.97 22.73 -14.84
C PHE A 385 4.20 21.48 -13.97
N HIS A 386 3.30 21.26 -13.03
CA HIS A 386 3.39 20.13 -12.13
C HIS A 386 2.52 18.96 -12.59
N LEU A 387 3.14 17.80 -12.75
CA LEU A 387 2.53 16.56 -13.17
C LEU A 387 2.29 15.66 -11.97
N LEU A 388 1.07 15.24 -11.75
CA LEU A 388 0.73 14.16 -10.82
C LEU A 388 0.65 12.85 -11.62
N LEU A 389 1.48 11.89 -11.29
CA LEU A 389 1.40 10.54 -11.86
C LEU A 389 0.58 9.66 -10.94
N PRO A 390 -0.34 8.84 -11.48
CA PRO A 390 -1.08 7.89 -10.67
C PRO A 390 -0.11 6.87 -10.11
N VAL A 391 -0.41 6.43 -8.93
CA VAL A 391 0.37 5.44 -8.23
C VAL A 391 0.26 4.07 -8.85
N GLU A 392 -0.90 3.73 -9.36
CA GLU A 392 -1.20 2.48 -10.04
C GLU A 392 -0.89 2.56 -11.54
N LEU A 393 0.24 3.15 -11.90
CA LEU A 393 0.74 2.94 -13.25
C LEU A 393 0.99 1.43 -13.41
N PRO A 394 0.39 0.79 -14.43
CA PRO A 394 0.70 -0.61 -14.71
C PRO A 394 2.22 -0.77 -14.81
N GLY A 395 2.76 -1.87 -14.29
CA GLY A 395 4.19 -2.12 -14.33
C GLY A 395 4.75 -2.01 -15.76
N PRO A 396 6.05 -1.81 -15.94
CA PRO A 396 6.66 -1.58 -17.26
C PRO A 396 6.39 -2.68 -18.29
N ALA A 397 5.83 -3.81 -17.87
CA ALA A 397 5.42 -4.90 -18.76
C ALA A 397 4.00 -4.71 -19.35
N VAL A 398 3.17 -3.79 -18.82
CA VAL A 398 1.85 -3.50 -19.37
C VAL A 398 1.97 -2.34 -20.35
N THR A 399 1.88 -2.67 -21.58
CA THR A 399 1.88 -1.86 -22.80
C THR A 399 2.01 -0.34 -22.62
N THR A 400 3.20 0.14 -22.92
CA THR A 400 3.59 1.54 -23.09
C THR A 400 2.59 2.40 -23.88
N THR A 401 1.75 1.79 -24.70
CA THR A 401 0.78 2.46 -25.57
C THR A 401 -0.44 2.99 -24.80
N GLU A 402 -0.98 2.24 -23.84
CA GLU A 402 -2.16 2.66 -23.08
C GLU A 402 -1.83 3.76 -22.08
N GLN A 403 -0.72 3.63 -21.36
CA GLN A 403 -0.21 4.68 -20.50
C GLN A 403 0.11 5.96 -21.25
N ALA A 404 0.78 5.83 -22.40
CA ALA A 404 1.09 6.96 -23.25
C ALA A 404 -0.18 7.67 -23.74
N SER A 405 -1.25 6.92 -24.04
CA SER A 405 -2.54 7.49 -24.44
C SER A 405 -3.21 8.21 -23.29
N GLN A 406 -3.20 7.65 -22.08
CA GLN A 406 -3.75 8.29 -20.87
C GLN A 406 -2.99 9.58 -20.50
N VAL A 407 -1.66 9.53 -20.46
CA VAL A 407 -0.83 10.71 -20.20
C VAL A 407 -1.11 11.79 -21.25
N ARG A 408 -1.19 11.43 -22.52
CA ARG A 408 -1.47 12.36 -23.61
C ARG A 408 -2.87 12.97 -23.50
N SER A 409 -3.89 12.16 -23.23
CA SER A 409 -5.30 12.59 -23.23
C SER A 409 -5.70 13.38 -21.98
N ILE A 410 -5.00 13.19 -20.85
CA ILE A 410 -5.33 13.86 -19.58
C ILE A 410 -4.38 15.04 -19.32
N ILE A 411 -3.08 14.82 -19.44
CA ILE A 411 -2.08 15.85 -19.11
C ILE A 411 -1.87 16.84 -20.26
N GLY A 412 -1.88 16.37 -21.49
CA GLY A 412 -1.71 17.25 -22.66
C GLY A 412 -2.68 18.44 -22.66
N PRO A 413 -3.98 18.22 -22.50
CA PRO A 413 -4.97 19.30 -22.38
C PRO A 413 -4.69 20.27 -21.25
N SER A 414 -4.35 19.76 -20.06
CA SER A 414 -4.06 20.60 -18.89
C SER A 414 -2.83 21.50 -19.11
N ILE A 415 -1.80 21.00 -19.78
CA ILE A 415 -0.61 21.79 -20.13
C ILE A 415 -0.99 22.92 -21.08
N ILE A 416 -1.68 22.60 -22.19
CA ILE A 416 -2.05 23.61 -23.19
C ILE A 416 -3.00 24.64 -22.58
N ALA A 417 -4.01 24.22 -21.83
CA ALA A 417 -4.95 25.10 -21.14
C ALA A 417 -4.23 26.07 -20.19
N SER A 418 -3.29 25.58 -19.41
CA SER A 418 -2.47 26.39 -18.50
C SER A 418 -1.65 27.46 -19.25
N VAL A 419 -1.17 27.15 -20.45
CA VAL A 419 -0.39 28.07 -21.28
C VAL A 419 -1.27 29.09 -21.95
N THR A 420 -2.41 28.70 -22.52
CA THR A 420 -3.34 29.58 -23.23
C THR A 420 -4.25 30.40 -22.30
N GLY A 421 -4.34 30.01 -21.03
CA GLY A 421 -5.27 30.59 -20.06
C GLY A 421 -6.71 30.10 -20.27
N ASP A 422 -6.88 28.90 -20.83
CA ASP A 422 -8.19 28.27 -20.97
C ASP A 422 -8.65 27.66 -19.63
N GLY A 423 -9.90 27.96 -19.29
CA GLY A 423 -10.49 27.53 -18.03
C GLY A 423 -11.85 28.17 -17.79
N PRO A 424 -12.40 28.12 -16.59
CA PRO A 424 -13.64 28.80 -16.26
C PRO A 424 -13.57 30.30 -16.57
N GLY A 425 -14.52 30.79 -17.36
CA GLY A 425 -14.56 32.19 -17.79
C GLY A 425 -13.61 32.56 -18.93
N ALA A 426 -12.92 31.61 -19.55
CA ALA A 426 -12.08 31.84 -20.70
C ALA A 426 -12.88 32.32 -21.93
N SER A 427 -12.26 33.13 -22.79
CA SER A 427 -12.87 33.59 -24.03
C SER A 427 -13.01 32.48 -25.06
N GLN A 428 -13.95 32.62 -25.99
CA GLN A 428 -14.13 31.65 -27.08
C GLN A 428 -12.86 31.49 -27.94
N ALA A 429 -12.05 32.54 -28.06
CA ALA A 429 -10.76 32.48 -28.75
C ALA A 429 -9.74 31.62 -27.99
N GLN A 430 -9.72 31.67 -26.66
CA GLN A 430 -8.88 30.78 -25.85
C GLN A 430 -9.30 29.33 -26.04
N HIS A 431 -10.60 29.01 -25.94
CA HIS A 431 -11.12 27.66 -26.20
C HIS A 431 -10.75 27.19 -27.61
N ALA A 432 -10.89 28.05 -28.63
CA ALA A 432 -10.56 27.69 -30.00
C ALA A 432 -9.06 27.40 -30.17
N VAL A 433 -8.18 28.25 -29.64
CA VAL A 433 -6.73 28.07 -29.76
C VAL A 433 -6.27 26.80 -29.01
N THR A 434 -6.77 26.59 -27.80
CA THR A 434 -6.46 25.39 -27.03
C THR A 434 -6.85 24.12 -27.78
N THR A 435 -8.10 24.08 -28.28
CA THR A 435 -8.61 22.95 -29.06
C THR A 435 -7.78 22.73 -30.34
N ALA A 436 -7.40 23.80 -31.03
CA ALA A 436 -6.55 23.70 -32.21
C ALA A 436 -5.16 23.11 -31.93
N LEU A 437 -4.54 23.55 -30.83
CA LEU A 437 -3.23 23.00 -30.41
C LEU A 437 -3.35 21.51 -30.02
N LEU A 438 -4.45 21.11 -29.38
CA LEU A 438 -4.74 19.71 -29.07
C LEU A 438 -4.96 18.87 -30.34
N MET A 439 -5.68 19.41 -31.33
CA MET A 439 -5.84 18.75 -32.62
C MET A 439 -4.48 18.53 -33.31
N ALA A 440 -3.65 19.55 -33.33
CA ALA A 440 -2.31 19.50 -33.92
C ALA A 440 -1.39 18.52 -33.16
N ALA A 441 -1.53 18.39 -31.85
CA ALA A 441 -0.81 17.45 -31.00
C ALA A 441 -1.42 16.03 -31.01
N ARG A 442 -2.57 15.83 -31.65
CA ARG A 442 -3.35 14.57 -31.58
C ARG A 442 -3.66 14.16 -30.12
N ALA A 443 -3.97 15.14 -29.31
CA ALA A 443 -4.22 14.99 -27.88
C ALA A 443 -5.63 15.47 -27.47
N VAL A 444 -6.58 15.44 -28.42
CA VAL A 444 -7.97 15.89 -28.18
C VAL A 444 -8.67 14.90 -27.25
N PRO A 445 -9.20 15.33 -26.11
CA PRO A 445 -10.00 14.48 -25.24
C PRO A 445 -11.26 13.95 -25.95
N SER A 446 -11.71 12.76 -25.58
CA SER A 446 -12.84 12.08 -26.23
C SER A 446 -14.14 12.89 -26.21
N HIS A 447 -14.38 13.67 -25.15
CA HIS A 447 -15.59 14.52 -25.02
C HIS A 447 -15.58 15.75 -25.95
N LEU A 448 -14.45 16.09 -26.53
CA LEU A 448 -14.30 17.16 -27.54
C LEU A 448 -14.24 16.60 -28.98
N LEU A 449 -14.39 15.31 -29.16
CA LEU A 449 -14.49 14.71 -30.49
C LEU A 449 -15.94 14.71 -30.97
N PRO A 450 -16.20 14.89 -32.27
CA PRO A 450 -17.53 14.74 -32.83
C PRO A 450 -18.13 13.35 -32.52
N PRO A 451 -19.44 13.24 -32.28
CA PRO A 451 -20.09 11.96 -32.10
C PRO A 451 -19.79 10.98 -33.25
N GLY A 452 -19.43 9.75 -32.91
CA GLY A 452 -19.10 8.73 -33.92
C GLY A 452 -17.65 8.75 -34.44
N THR A 453 -16.77 9.62 -33.91
CA THR A 453 -15.34 9.57 -34.21
C THR A 453 -14.74 8.29 -33.60
N PRO A 454 -14.12 7.39 -34.39
CA PRO A 454 -13.48 6.21 -33.81
C PRO A 454 -12.34 6.64 -32.89
N THR A 455 -12.47 6.37 -31.60
CA THR A 455 -11.37 6.52 -30.67
C THR A 455 -10.44 5.33 -30.89
N ALA A 456 -9.26 5.56 -31.42
CA ALA A 456 -8.25 4.53 -31.57
C ALA A 456 -7.77 4.10 -30.17
N GLY A 457 -8.18 2.90 -29.77
CA GLY A 457 -7.86 2.28 -28.49
C GLY A 457 -8.99 2.44 -27.47
N ASN A 458 -9.38 1.32 -26.88
CA ASN A 458 -10.42 1.17 -25.88
C ASN A 458 -10.42 2.35 -24.89
N SER A 459 -11.35 3.26 -25.08
CA SER A 459 -11.71 4.22 -24.04
C SER A 459 -12.34 3.39 -22.92
N VAL A 460 -11.54 2.94 -21.97
CA VAL A 460 -12.05 2.66 -20.64
C VAL A 460 -12.74 3.96 -20.21
N PRO A 461 -14.01 3.92 -19.78
CA PRO A 461 -14.61 5.08 -19.15
C PRO A 461 -13.77 5.37 -17.90
N GLY A 462 -12.73 6.18 -18.07
CA GLY A 462 -12.00 6.73 -16.94
C GLY A 462 -12.99 7.58 -16.16
N PRO A 463 -12.83 7.69 -14.85
CA PRO A 463 -13.56 8.69 -14.09
C PRO A 463 -13.37 10.03 -14.80
N PRO A 464 -14.38 10.92 -14.78
CA PRO A 464 -14.29 12.22 -15.43
C PRO A 464 -12.96 12.87 -14.99
N PRO A 465 -12.27 13.58 -15.89
CA PRO A 465 -10.99 14.19 -15.59
C PRO A 465 -11.11 14.91 -14.26
N VAL A 466 -10.25 14.53 -13.32
CA VAL A 466 -10.27 15.16 -11.99
C VAL A 466 -10.04 16.64 -12.24
N ALA A 467 -11.03 17.39 -11.90
CA ALA A 467 -11.04 18.83 -11.96
C ALA A 467 -9.73 19.38 -11.37
N GLY A 468 -9.23 20.46 -11.93
CA GLY A 468 -8.12 21.23 -11.35
C GLY A 468 -8.36 21.51 -9.87
N ALA A 469 -7.39 22.06 -9.17
CA ALA A 469 -7.44 22.30 -7.71
C ALA A 469 -8.77 22.86 -7.17
N ASP A 470 -9.61 23.39 -8.05
CA ASP A 470 -10.91 24.00 -7.76
C ASP A 470 -12.11 23.23 -8.34
N GLY A 471 -11.92 21.99 -8.82
CA GLY A 471 -13.03 21.14 -9.24
C GLY A 471 -13.59 21.40 -10.65
N GLU A 472 -13.11 22.40 -11.37
CA GLU A 472 -13.68 22.78 -12.66
C GLU A 472 -12.99 22.05 -13.84
N PRO A 473 -13.77 21.44 -14.75
CA PRO A 473 -13.21 20.75 -15.89
C PRO A 473 -12.62 21.74 -16.90
N TYR A 474 -11.56 21.32 -17.58
CA TYR A 474 -11.07 21.95 -18.80
C TYR A 474 -12.21 22.09 -19.83
N VAL A 475 -12.41 23.27 -20.38
CA VAL A 475 -13.62 23.59 -21.17
C VAL A 475 -13.36 23.62 -22.67
N GLY A 476 -12.33 23.50 -23.29
CA GLY A 476 -12.14 23.51 -24.76
C GLY A 476 -13.35 23.92 -25.63
N ALA A 477 -13.18 24.05 -26.92
CA ALA A 477 -14.29 24.34 -27.82
C ALA A 477 -15.19 23.11 -28.05
N ALA A 478 -16.48 23.21 -27.73
CA ALA A 478 -17.44 22.11 -27.96
C ALA A 478 -17.62 21.83 -29.45
N PRO A 479 -17.72 20.58 -29.88
CA PRO A 479 -18.00 20.19 -31.25
C PRO A 479 -19.28 20.90 -31.78
N GLY A 480 -19.21 21.41 -33.01
CA GLY A 480 -20.32 22.13 -33.62
C GLY A 480 -20.42 23.61 -33.22
N SER A 481 -19.63 24.08 -32.25
CA SER A 481 -19.59 25.50 -31.90
C SER A 481 -18.79 26.35 -32.89
N PRO A 482 -19.02 27.69 -32.98
CA PRO A 482 -18.20 28.59 -33.78
C PRO A 482 -16.72 28.57 -33.39
N ALA A 483 -16.43 28.40 -32.11
CA ALA A 483 -15.07 28.22 -31.58
C ALA A 483 -14.41 26.96 -32.08
N TYR A 484 -15.15 25.85 -32.22
CA TYR A 484 -14.62 24.57 -32.76
C TYR A 484 -14.29 24.72 -34.25
N ALA A 485 -15.15 25.37 -35.04
CA ALA A 485 -14.88 25.65 -36.46
C ALA A 485 -13.64 26.55 -36.62
N ALA A 486 -13.46 27.55 -35.78
CA ALA A 486 -12.25 28.36 -35.75
C ALA A 486 -11.02 27.53 -35.35
N ALA A 487 -11.16 26.63 -34.37
CA ALA A 487 -10.09 25.72 -33.98
C ALA A 487 -9.63 24.84 -35.16
N GLN A 488 -10.54 24.29 -35.94
CA GLN A 488 -10.21 23.50 -37.11
C GLN A 488 -9.42 24.28 -38.15
N ARG A 489 -9.85 25.53 -38.49
CA ARG A 489 -9.11 26.39 -39.41
C ARG A 489 -7.70 26.68 -38.89
N PHE A 490 -7.59 27.09 -37.61
CA PHE A 490 -6.31 27.40 -36.99
C PHE A 490 -5.38 26.17 -36.92
N ALA A 491 -5.91 24.98 -36.65
CA ALA A 491 -5.16 23.72 -36.64
C ALA A 491 -4.63 23.34 -38.02
N ALA A 492 -5.37 23.67 -39.08
CA ALA A 492 -4.99 23.41 -40.47
C ALA A 492 -3.82 24.29 -40.97
N LEU A 493 -3.48 25.36 -40.26
CA LEU A 493 -2.34 26.18 -40.62
C LEU A 493 -1.02 25.43 -40.52
N PRO A 494 -0.03 25.72 -41.38
CA PRO A 494 1.33 25.25 -41.22
C PRO A 494 1.88 25.57 -39.83
N ALA A 495 2.64 24.66 -39.22
CA ALA A 495 3.13 24.82 -37.86
C ALA A 495 3.90 26.14 -37.62
N ALA A 496 4.72 26.54 -38.60
CA ALA A 496 5.46 27.83 -38.54
C ALA A 496 4.53 29.05 -38.52
N ALA A 497 3.47 29.06 -39.38
CA ALA A 497 2.51 30.15 -39.43
C ALA A 497 1.69 30.23 -38.13
N ARG A 498 1.24 29.09 -37.63
CA ARG A 498 0.52 28.99 -36.35
C ARG A 498 1.38 29.49 -35.17
N ARG A 499 2.65 29.07 -35.09
CA ARG A 499 3.59 29.52 -34.07
C ARG A 499 3.86 31.02 -34.18
N GLY A 500 4.11 31.56 -35.38
CA GLY A 500 4.35 32.97 -35.60
C GLY A 500 3.15 33.83 -35.20
N TRP A 501 1.92 33.37 -35.47
CA TRP A 501 0.71 34.04 -35.01
C TRP A 501 0.60 34.00 -33.48
N LEU A 502 0.80 32.85 -32.87
CA LEU A 502 0.76 32.67 -31.39
C LEU A 502 1.75 33.59 -30.68
N VAL A 503 3.00 33.65 -31.12
CA VAL A 503 4.01 34.51 -30.49
C VAL A 503 3.59 35.99 -30.54
N ARG A 504 3.05 36.48 -31.68
CA ARG A 504 2.60 37.87 -31.82
C ARG A 504 1.38 38.22 -30.96
N HIS A 505 0.46 37.28 -30.78
CA HIS A 505 -0.81 37.53 -30.11
C HIS A 505 -0.92 36.94 -28.72
N PHE A 506 0.17 36.33 -28.22
CA PHE A 506 0.16 35.53 -26.98
C PHE A 506 -0.35 36.33 -25.77
N ALA A 507 0.12 37.56 -25.57
CA ALA A 507 -0.30 38.39 -24.45
C ALA A 507 -1.80 38.72 -24.50
N ALA A 508 -2.32 39.02 -25.69
CA ALA A 508 -3.74 39.32 -25.89
C ALA A 508 -4.61 38.06 -25.72
N LEU A 509 -4.13 36.89 -26.20
CA LEU A 509 -4.77 35.60 -26.02
C LEU A 509 -4.91 35.29 -24.52
N ARG A 510 -3.78 35.32 -23.80
CA ARG A 510 -3.76 34.96 -22.38
C ARG A 510 -4.60 35.90 -21.52
N ALA A 511 -4.72 37.17 -21.92
CA ALA A 511 -5.58 38.16 -21.26
C ALA A 511 -7.06 38.04 -21.67
N GLY A 512 -7.44 37.07 -22.52
CA GLY A 512 -8.82 36.88 -22.97
C GLY A 512 -9.34 37.99 -23.90
N ARG A 513 -8.46 38.84 -24.43
CA ARG A 513 -8.83 40.02 -25.22
C ARG A 513 -9.04 39.78 -26.72
N LEU A 514 -8.79 38.56 -27.17
CA LEU A 514 -9.01 38.18 -28.57
C LEU A 514 -10.44 37.72 -28.81
N SER A 515 -10.98 38.12 -29.97
CA SER A 515 -12.24 37.61 -30.51
C SER A 515 -12.00 36.47 -31.51
N LEU A 516 -13.03 35.65 -31.79
CA LEU A 516 -12.92 34.57 -32.80
C LEU A 516 -12.59 35.11 -34.21
N GLY A 517 -13.06 36.30 -34.57
CA GLY A 517 -12.79 36.90 -35.86
C GLY A 517 -11.35 37.35 -36.08
N GLN A 518 -10.54 37.39 -35.02
CA GLN A 518 -9.11 37.69 -35.08
C GLN A 518 -8.23 36.45 -35.26
N LEU A 519 -8.84 35.26 -35.19
CA LEU A 519 -8.17 34.00 -35.53
C LEU A 519 -8.11 33.86 -37.05
N PRO A 520 -6.97 33.44 -37.61
CA PRO A 520 -6.80 33.28 -39.05
C PRO A 520 -7.62 32.11 -39.62
#